data_6534b98d518c9a5c200fd8077a1358be
#
_entry.id   6534b98d518c9a5c200fd8077a1358be
#
_cell.length_a   1.000
_cell.length_b   1.000
_cell.length_c   1.000
_cell.angle_alpha   90.00
_cell.angle_beta   90.00
_cell.angle_gamma   90.00
#
_symmetry.space_group_name_H-M   'P 1'
#
loop_
_entity.id
_entity.type
_entity.pdbx_description
1 polymer ?
#
loop_
_entity_poly.entity_id
_entity_poly.type
_entity_poly.pdbx_seq_one_letter_code
_entity_poly.pdbx_strand_id
1 'polypeptide(L)'
;SPVVRVSEGRVFAGRAWIEASYLGEPVALTGEDARFARGPGLDATAWHVIRGGIDGLVVVPVVDSDDPARAWVISSRTPDRLAAAIRRAQASR
;
A
#
# COMPACT_ATOMS: atom_id res chain seq x y z
N SER A 1 -17.20 -1.75 4.18
CA SER A 1 -15.79 -1.77 4.57
C SER A 1 -14.90 -1.45 3.38
N PRO A 2 -13.73 -0.85 3.64
CA PRO A 2 -12.81 -0.51 2.56
C PRO A 2 -12.34 -1.77 1.86
N VAL A 3 -12.24 -1.68 0.56
CA VAL A 3 -11.78 -2.78 -0.27
C VAL A 3 -10.42 -2.39 -0.82
N VAL A 4 -9.50 -3.35 -0.78
CA VAL A 4 -8.19 -3.21 -1.43
C VAL A 4 -8.15 -4.22 -2.57
N ARG A 5 -7.86 -3.74 -3.76
CA ARG A 5 -7.74 -4.63 -4.91
C ARG A 5 -6.77 -4.07 -5.92
N VAL A 6 -6.23 -4.97 -6.71
CA VAL A 6 -5.34 -4.62 -7.82
C VAL A 6 -6.01 -5.11 -9.09
N SER A 7 -6.23 -4.21 -10.03
CA SER A 7 -6.97 -4.53 -11.23
C SER A 7 -6.55 -3.58 -12.36
N GLU A 8 -6.28 -4.15 -13.53
CA GLU A 8 -6.01 -3.38 -14.75
C GLU A 8 -4.90 -2.33 -14.57
N GLY A 9 -3.82 -2.73 -13.90
CA GLY A 9 -2.67 -1.85 -13.70
C GLY A 9 -2.87 -0.78 -12.64
N ARG A 10 -3.95 -0.87 -11.84
CA ARG A 10 -4.27 0.11 -10.81
C ARG A 10 -4.41 -0.56 -9.46
N VAL A 11 -4.08 0.19 -8.43
CA VAL A 11 -4.26 -0.24 -7.04
C VAL A 11 -5.36 0.61 -6.43
N PHE A 12 -6.37 -0.05 -5.88
CA PHE A 12 -7.51 0.59 -5.24
C PHE A 12 -7.45 0.33 -3.74
N ALA A 13 -7.56 1.37 -2.94
CA ALA A 13 -7.57 1.24 -1.49
C ALA A 13 -8.55 2.26 -0.91
N GLY A 14 -9.65 1.77 -0.37
CA GLY A 14 -10.72 2.64 0.07
C GLY A 14 -11.32 3.35 -1.13
N ARG A 15 -11.42 4.67 -1.03
CA ARG A 15 -11.98 5.51 -2.10
C ARG A 15 -10.94 6.04 -3.08
N ALA A 16 -9.66 5.69 -2.87
CA ALA A 16 -8.59 6.18 -3.73
C ALA A 16 -8.09 5.09 -4.64
N TRP A 17 -7.48 5.50 -5.73
CA TRP A 17 -6.78 4.58 -6.61
C TRP A 17 -5.58 5.28 -7.22
N ILE A 18 -4.62 4.47 -7.65
CA ILE A 18 -3.41 4.98 -8.29
C ILE A 18 -2.94 3.99 -9.34
N GLU A 19 -2.37 4.50 -10.41
CA GLU A 19 -1.70 3.64 -11.40
C GLU A 19 -0.51 2.97 -10.73
N ALA A 20 -0.35 1.67 -10.94
CA ALA A 20 0.77 0.94 -10.35
C ALA A 20 2.12 1.47 -10.82
N SER A 21 2.16 2.09 -12.00
CA SER A 21 3.38 2.69 -12.54
C SER A 21 3.87 3.89 -11.72
N TYR A 22 3.00 4.49 -10.92
CA TYR A 22 3.39 5.59 -10.03
C TYR A 22 3.81 5.12 -8.65
N LEU A 23 3.85 3.82 -8.43
CA LEU A 23 4.27 3.22 -7.17
C LEU A 23 5.65 2.62 -7.31
N GLY A 24 6.43 2.71 -6.24
CA GLY A 24 7.73 2.05 -6.16
C GLY A 24 7.59 0.63 -5.65
N GLU A 25 8.64 0.11 -5.03
CA GLU A 25 8.69 -1.27 -4.59
C GLU A 25 7.81 -1.46 -3.35
N PRO A 26 6.78 -2.32 -3.40
CA PRO A 26 5.97 -2.61 -2.23
C PRO A 26 6.74 -3.44 -1.21
N VAL A 27 6.52 -3.16 0.06
CA VAL A 27 7.15 -3.87 1.17
C VAL A 27 6.06 -4.45 2.04
N ALA A 28 6.09 -5.77 2.23
CA ALA A 28 5.15 -6.47 3.10
C ALA A 28 5.75 -6.52 4.52
N LEU A 29 4.96 -6.11 5.50
CA LEU A 29 5.39 -6.05 6.89
C LEU A 29 4.41 -6.79 7.78
N THR A 30 4.93 -7.38 8.85
CA THR A 30 4.14 -8.02 9.89
C THR A 30 4.76 -7.67 11.26
N GLY A 31 4.04 -7.99 12.33
CA GLY A 31 4.58 -7.89 13.68
C GLY A 31 5.04 -6.49 14.04
N GLU A 32 6.20 -6.40 14.65
CA GLU A 32 6.72 -5.13 15.15
C GLU A 32 7.00 -4.13 14.05
N ASP A 33 7.48 -4.60 12.91
CA ASP A 33 7.75 -3.71 11.78
C ASP A 33 6.46 -3.07 11.27
N ALA A 34 5.39 -3.86 11.19
CA ALA A 34 4.09 -3.34 10.78
C ALA A 34 3.56 -2.35 11.83
N ARG A 35 3.69 -2.66 13.11
CA ARG A 35 3.24 -1.76 14.17
C ARG A 35 3.97 -0.42 14.13
N PHE A 36 5.27 -0.46 13.88
CA PHE A 36 6.04 0.77 13.75
C PHE A 36 5.57 1.58 12.53
N ALA A 37 5.43 0.91 11.39
CA ALA A 37 5.11 1.61 10.14
C ALA A 37 3.72 2.26 10.16
N ARG A 38 2.75 1.68 10.88
CA ARG A 38 1.41 2.28 10.96
C ARG A 38 1.23 3.17 12.19
N GLY A 39 2.24 3.27 13.03
CA GLY A 39 2.23 4.08 14.25
C GLY A 39 3.30 5.16 14.18
N PRO A 40 4.38 5.03 15.00
CA PRO A 40 5.40 6.09 15.07
C PRO A 40 6.07 6.43 13.74
N GLY A 41 6.19 5.43 12.85
CA GLY A 41 6.85 5.62 11.55
C GLY A 41 5.92 6.02 10.42
N LEU A 42 4.63 6.22 10.68
CA LEU A 42 3.68 6.58 9.63
C LEU A 42 3.94 8.00 9.13
N ASP A 43 4.16 8.12 7.83
CA ASP A 43 4.33 9.42 7.18
C ASP A 43 3.00 10.17 7.23
N ALA A 44 3.04 11.42 7.69
CA ALA A 44 1.84 12.24 7.81
C ALA A 44 1.16 12.49 6.46
N THR A 45 1.90 12.40 5.37
CA THR A 45 1.34 12.60 4.02
C THR A 45 0.83 11.32 3.39
N ALA A 46 1.05 10.16 4.03
CA ALA A 46 0.68 8.90 3.42
C ALA A 46 -0.84 8.78 3.25
N TRP A 47 -1.25 8.19 2.13
CA TRP A 47 -2.61 7.67 2.03
C TRP A 47 -2.64 6.34 2.77
N HIS A 48 -3.51 6.21 3.74
CA HIS A 48 -3.52 4.97 4.51
C HIS A 48 -4.93 4.43 4.66
N VAL A 49 -5.02 3.10 4.60
CA VAL A 49 -6.23 2.34 4.88
C VAL A 49 -5.81 1.28 5.90
N ILE A 50 -5.92 1.64 7.17
CA ILE A 50 -5.45 0.82 8.28
C ILE A 50 -6.66 0.30 9.05
N ARG A 51 -6.69 -1.01 9.28
CA ARG A 51 -7.79 -1.69 9.96
C ARG A 51 -7.29 -2.30 11.25
N GLY A 52 -7.99 -2.04 12.35
CA GLY A 52 -7.72 -2.71 13.61
C GLY A 52 -7.95 -4.21 13.48
N GLY A 53 -7.13 -4.99 14.18
CA GLY A 53 -7.24 -6.44 14.14
C GLY A 53 -6.56 -7.11 12.96
N ILE A 54 -6.00 -6.35 12.02
CA ILE A 54 -5.23 -6.88 10.91
C ILE A 54 -3.76 -6.55 11.16
N ASP A 55 -2.94 -7.59 11.35
CA ASP A 55 -1.52 -7.40 11.66
C ASP A 55 -0.70 -7.00 10.44
N GLY A 56 -0.96 -7.64 9.30
CA GLY A 56 -0.16 -7.43 8.10
C GLY A 56 -0.36 -6.05 7.49
N LEU A 57 0.68 -5.55 6.85
CA LEU A 57 0.70 -4.23 6.26
C LEU A 57 1.53 -4.24 4.98
N VAL A 58 1.13 -3.46 4.00
CA VAL A 58 1.96 -3.19 2.83
C VAL A 58 2.23 -1.69 2.78
N VAL A 59 3.50 -1.35 2.67
CA VAL A 59 3.94 0.03 2.51
C VAL A 59 4.54 0.13 1.12
N VAL A 60 4.04 1.07 0.32
CA VAL A 60 4.54 1.24 -1.03
C VAL A 60 4.76 2.75 -1.28
N PRO A 61 5.98 3.14 -1.70
CA PRO A 61 6.25 4.54 -1.95
C PRO A 61 5.55 5.01 -3.21
N VAL A 62 5.16 6.28 -3.23
CA VAL A 62 4.64 6.95 -4.42
C VAL A 62 5.79 7.67 -5.08
N VAL A 63 6.01 7.39 -6.37
CA VAL A 63 7.14 7.96 -7.11
C VAL A 63 6.71 9.08 -8.06
N ASP A 64 5.44 9.48 -8.00
CA ASP A 64 4.93 10.61 -8.76
C ASP A 64 5.12 11.87 -7.92
N SER A 65 6.01 12.75 -8.37
CA SER A 65 6.33 13.98 -7.63
C SER A 65 5.16 14.96 -7.56
N ASP A 66 4.16 14.81 -8.41
CA ASP A 66 2.97 15.66 -8.40
C ASP A 66 1.92 15.19 -7.39
N ASP A 67 2.08 13.98 -6.84
CA ASP A 67 1.15 13.44 -5.87
C ASP A 67 1.53 13.96 -4.48
N PRO A 68 0.59 14.54 -3.71
CA PRO A 68 0.90 14.98 -2.36
C PRO A 68 1.19 13.85 -1.38
N ALA A 69 0.69 12.64 -1.66
CA ALA A 69 0.98 11.48 -0.82
C ALA A 69 2.35 10.93 -1.17
N ARG A 70 3.17 10.66 -0.15
CA ARG A 70 4.50 10.09 -0.35
C ARG A 70 4.50 8.58 -0.37
N ALA A 71 3.49 7.97 0.23
CA ALA A 71 3.40 6.52 0.33
C ALA A 71 1.95 6.10 0.51
N TRP A 72 1.69 4.85 0.21
CA TRP A 72 0.43 4.19 0.54
C TRP A 72 0.72 3.14 1.61
N VAL A 73 -0.08 3.12 2.66
CA VAL A 73 0.06 2.22 3.79
C VAL A 73 -1.27 1.48 3.96
N ILE A 74 -1.26 0.18 3.73
CA ILE A 74 -2.49 -0.59 3.58
C ILE A 74 -2.44 -1.84 4.46
N SER A 75 -3.44 -2.01 5.33
CA SER A 75 -3.61 -3.25 6.09
C SER A 75 -4.01 -4.38 5.15
N SER A 76 -3.43 -5.56 5.36
CA SER A 76 -3.77 -6.75 4.60
C SER A 76 -3.55 -7.99 5.45
N ARG A 77 -4.47 -8.94 5.39
CA ARG A 77 -4.27 -10.24 6.02
C ARG A 77 -3.26 -11.09 5.27
N THR A 78 -2.99 -10.72 4.01
CA THR A 78 -2.04 -11.43 3.15
C THR A 78 -1.09 -10.42 2.52
N PRO A 79 -0.22 -9.76 3.34
CA PRO A 79 0.60 -8.68 2.81
C PRO A 79 1.56 -9.12 1.71
N ASP A 80 2.08 -10.34 1.78
CA ASP A 80 2.95 -10.85 0.72
C ASP A 80 2.20 -11.00 -0.60
N ARG A 81 0.95 -11.44 -0.55
CA ARG A 81 0.13 -11.58 -1.76
C ARG A 81 -0.21 -10.23 -2.35
N LEU A 82 -0.54 -9.26 -1.50
CA LEU A 82 -0.85 -7.92 -1.99
C LEU A 82 0.38 -7.29 -2.62
N ALA A 83 1.54 -7.39 -1.97
CA ALA A 83 2.78 -6.86 -2.53
C ALA A 83 3.10 -7.52 -3.88
N ALA A 84 2.91 -8.83 -3.99
CA ALA A 84 3.14 -9.54 -5.25
C ALA A 84 2.18 -9.10 -6.33
N ALA A 85 0.92 -8.85 -6.00
CA ALA A 85 -0.08 -8.38 -6.94
C ALA A 85 0.29 -6.98 -7.47
N ILE A 86 0.78 -6.11 -6.59
CA ILE A 86 1.24 -4.78 -7.01
C ILE A 86 2.42 -4.90 -7.96
N ARG A 87 3.39 -5.76 -7.64
CA ARG A 87 4.55 -5.98 -8.54
C ARG A 87 4.12 -6.49 -9.91
N ARG A 88 3.15 -7.42 -9.95
CA ARG A 88 2.63 -7.91 -11.23
C ARG A 88 1.97 -6.80 -12.03
N ALA A 89 1.23 -5.93 -11.37
CA ALA A 89 0.59 -4.80 -12.04
C ALA A 89 1.63 -3.83 -12.60
N GLN A 90 2.74 -3.64 -11.88
CA GLN A 90 3.85 -2.78 -12.34
C GLN A 90 4.53 -3.37 -13.57
N ALA A 91 4.62 -4.69 -13.65
CA ALA A 91 5.31 -5.37 -14.73
C ALA A 91 4.46 -5.54 -15.99
N SER A 92 3.14 -5.55 -15.86
CA SER A 92 2.22 -5.87 -16.96
C SER A 92 1.82 -4.62 -17.75
N ARG A 93 2.81 -3.95 -18.31
CA ARG A 93 2.58 -2.69 -19.01
C ARG A 93 2.52 -2.86 -20.51
#